data_dadf59432219e5bfb4bb6ea51817807d
#
_entry.id   dadf59432219e5bfb4bb6ea51817807d
#
_cell.length_a   1.000
_cell.length_b   1.000
_cell.length_c   1.000
_cell.angle_alpha   90.00
_cell.angle_beta   90.00
_cell.angle_gamma   90.00
#
_symmetry.space_group_name_H-M   'P 1'
#
loop_
_entity.id
_entity.type
_entity.pdbx_description
1 polymer ?
#
loop_
_entity_poly.entity_id
_entity_poly.type
_entity_poly.pdbx_seq_one_letter_code
_entity_poly.pdbx_strand_id
1 'polypeptide(L)'
;MTSEYWIVKGIFRAFHIDKDGKEHILQFALENWWLSDYNAFFNEKESNINIVCMDDAEVLCLSLSGREQLASELHKMEHFFRMKLTSGYSAQQRRIISLLSNNPKKRYEEFASLYPNIMQKIPKKYIAEYLGVSRETLSRLYSSTTSRD
;
A
#
# COMPACT_ATOMS: atom_id res chain seq x y z
N MET A 1 15.05 -4.18 -7.92
CA MET A 1 13.89 -4.98 -7.44
C MET A 1 13.79 -6.22 -8.31
N THR A 2 13.98 -7.39 -7.73
CA THR A 2 14.06 -8.66 -8.48
C THR A 2 12.80 -9.51 -8.40
N SER A 3 11.87 -9.15 -7.52
CA SER A 3 10.66 -9.93 -7.28
C SER A 3 9.47 -9.05 -6.95
N GLU A 4 8.28 -9.54 -7.25
CA GLU A 4 7.04 -9.10 -6.63
C GLU A 4 6.61 -10.11 -5.56
N TYR A 5 5.82 -9.66 -4.60
CA TYR A 5 5.44 -10.42 -3.42
C TYR A 5 3.92 -10.54 -3.33
N TRP A 6 3.41 -11.77 -3.30
CA TRP A 6 2.03 -12.06 -2.92
C TRP A 6 1.95 -12.25 -1.42
N ILE A 7 1.16 -11.44 -0.73
CA ILE A 7 1.02 -11.52 0.71
C ILE A 7 0.01 -12.63 1.05
N VAL A 8 0.50 -13.70 1.66
CA VAL A 8 -0.33 -14.80 2.18
C VAL A 8 -0.87 -14.42 3.56
N LYS A 9 -0.01 -13.82 4.40
CA LYS A 9 -0.33 -13.37 5.75
C LYS A 9 0.49 -12.15 6.12
N GLY A 10 -0.08 -11.26 6.92
CA GLY A 10 0.63 -10.12 7.51
C GLY A 10 0.26 -8.77 6.88
N ILE A 11 0.88 -7.74 7.42
CA ILE A 11 0.69 -6.34 7.00
C ILE A 11 2.04 -5.77 6.61
N PHE A 12 2.06 -5.10 5.47
CA PHE A 12 3.25 -4.42 4.95
C PHE A 12 2.97 -2.94 4.73
N ARG A 13 4.03 -2.15 4.80
CA ARG A 13 4.04 -0.77 4.32
C ARG A 13 5.10 -0.60 3.23
N ALA A 14 4.74 0.11 2.18
CA ALA A 14 5.67 0.56 1.15
C ALA A 14 5.81 2.07 1.24
N PHE A 15 7.04 2.56 1.28
CA PHE A 15 7.34 3.97 1.49
C PHE A 15 8.61 4.41 0.75
N HIS A 16 8.65 5.68 0.42
CA HIS A 16 9.82 6.37 -0.10
C HIS A 16 10.47 7.21 1.02
N ILE A 17 11.80 7.29 1.02
CA ILE A 17 12.55 8.18 1.91
C ILE A 17 13.06 9.34 1.05
N ASP A 18 12.68 10.56 1.41
CA ASP A 18 13.16 11.75 0.72
C ASP A 18 14.59 12.14 1.15
N LYS A 19 15.15 13.16 0.50
CA LYS A 19 16.50 13.67 0.77
C LYS A 19 16.72 14.15 2.21
N ASP A 20 15.66 14.48 2.93
CA ASP A 20 15.69 14.96 4.30
C ASP A 20 15.49 13.79 5.31
N GLY A 21 15.44 12.54 4.82
CA GLY A 21 15.27 11.32 5.63
C GLY A 21 13.83 11.08 6.08
N LYS A 22 12.84 11.80 5.53
CA LYS A 22 11.44 11.64 5.88
C LYS A 22 10.81 10.52 5.08
N GLU A 23 10.08 9.66 5.77
CA GLU A 23 9.30 8.58 5.15
C GLU A 23 7.97 9.12 4.59
N HIS A 24 7.67 8.72 3.37
CA HIS A 24 6.41 8.99 2.68
C HIS A 24 5.74 7.66 2.34
N ILE A 25 4.69 7.31 3.07
CA ILE A 25 4.00 6.03 2.85
C ILE A 25 3.17 6.09 1.57
N LEU A 26 3.48 5.20 0.64
CA LEU A 26 2.78 5.05 -0.62
C LEU A 26 1.54 4.19 -0.47
N GLN A 27 1.68 3.05 0.21
CA GLN A 27 0.58 2.13 0.46
C GLN A 27 0.84 1.24 1.67
N PHE A 28 -0.25 0.75 2.24
CA PHE A 28 -0.25 -0.48 3.04
C PHE A 28 -0.69 -1.62 2.14
N ALA A 29 -0.18 -2.81 2.42
CA ALA A 29 -0.56 -4.01 1.71
C ALA A 29 -0.92 -5.13 2.70
N LEU A 30 -1.97 -5.87 2.39
CA LEU A 30 -2.61 -6.87 3.21
C LEU A 30 -2.64 -8.22 2.52
N GLU A 31 -3.15 -9.23 3.19
CA GLU A 31 -3.42 -10.55 2.64
C GLU A 31 -4.16 -10.47 1.29
N ASN A 32 -3.77 -11.32 0.36
CA ASN A 32 -4.28 -11.37 -1.01
C ASN A 32 -3.93 -10.15 -1.90
N TRP A 33 -2.90 -9.39 -1.50
CA TRP A 33 -2.37 -8.29 -2.30
C TRP A 33 -1.01 -8.63 -2.87
N TRP A 34 -0.74 -8.13 -4.08
CA TRP A 34 0.59 -8.04 -4.65
C TRP A 34 1.27 -6.76 -4.18
N LEU A 35 2.57 -6.87 -3.90
CA LEU A 35 3.40 -5.76 -3.47
C LEU A 35 4.75 -5.79 -4.17
N SER A 36 5.11 -4.70 -4.81
CA SER A 36 6.43 -4.46 -5.40
C SER A 36 6.61 -2.96 -5.69
N ASP A 37 7.84 -2.55 -5.99
CA ASP A 37 8.08 -1.38 -6.82
C ASP A 37 7.97 -1.80 -8.28
N TYR A 38 6.80 -1.64 -8.87
CA TYR A 38 6.55 -2.09 -10.24
C TYR A 38 7.39 -1.37 -11.29
N ASN A 39 7.78 -0.10 -11.04
CA ASN A 39 8.70 0.58 -11.95
C ASN A 39 10.08 -0.07 -11.93
N ALA A 40 10.60 -0.39 -10.76
CA ALA A 40 11.88 -1.05 -10.62
C ALA A 40 11.82 -2.53 -11.05
N PHE A 41 10.72 -3.22 -10.75
CA PHE A 41 10.52 -4.64 -11.08
C PHE A 41 10.47 -4.88 -12.60
N PHE A 42 9.62 -4.16 -13.34
CA PHE A 42 9.47 -4.34 -14.78
C PHE A 42 10.63 -3.73 -15.62
N ASN A 43 11.38 -2.80 -15.06
CA ASN A 43 12.53 -2.21 -15.72
C ASN A 43 13.88 -2.74 -15.20
N GLU A 44 13.84 -3.74 -14.29
CA GLU A 44 15.03 -4.37 -13.69
C GLU A 44 16.03 -3.36 -13.10
N LYS A 45 15.49 -2.34 -12.40
CA LYS A 45 16.26 -1.24 -11.80
C LYS A 45 16.33 -1.36 -10.28
N GLU A 46 17.18 -0.53 -9.68
CA GLU A 46 17.15 -0.30 -8.25
C GLU A 46 15.83 0.34 -7.83
N SER A 47 15.31 -0.10 -6.69
CA SER A 47 14.06 0.40 -6.15
C SER A 47 14.28 1.68 -5.34
N ASN A 48 13.40 2.65 -5.53
CA ASN A 48 13.28 3.84 -4.70
C ASN A 48 12.22 3.68 -3.60
N ILE A 49 11.64 2.49 -3.48
CA ILE A 49 10.60 2.16 -2.51
C ILE A 49 11.15 1.12 -1.54
N ASN A 50 10.99 1.40 -0.25
CA ASN A 50 11.27 0.46 0.82
C ASN A 50 9.99 -0.30 1.16
N ILE A 51 10.11 -1.61 1.34
CA ILE A 51 9.02 -2.48 1.75
C ILE A 51 9.38 -3.09 3.10
N VAL A 52 8.53 -2.88 4.10
CA VAL A 52 8.75 -3.35 5.46
C VAL A 52 7.52 -4.11 5.94
N CYS A 53 7.76 -5.29 6.48
CA CYS A 53 6.80 -6.07 7.23
C CYS A 53 6.53 -5.40 8.59
N MET A 54 5.28 -5.33 9.00
CA MET A 54 4.86 -4.68 10.24
C MET A 54 4.52 -5.67 11.36
N ASP A 55 4.39 -6.94 11.01
CA ASP A 55 4.08 -8.06 11.89
C ASP A 55 4.62 -9.34 11.27
N ASP A 56 4.54 -10.48 11.95
CA ASP A 56 4.90 -11.78 11.38
C ASP A 56 4.12 -12.03 10.08
N ALA A 57 4.85 -12.36 9.02
CA ALA A 57 4.28 -12.44 7.69
C ALA A 57 4.77 -13.65 6.89
N GLU A 58 3.93 -14.06 5.95
CA GLU A 58 4.22 -15.08 4.94
C GLU A 58 3.96 -14.48 3.56
N VAL A 59 4.91 -14.64 2.65
CA VAL A 59 4.81 -14.14 1.28
C VAL A 59 5.28 -15.18 0.28
N LEU A 60 4.67 -15.18 -0.91
CA LEU A 60 5.21 -15.87 -2.07
C LEU A 60 5.99 -14.86 -2.91
N CYS A 61 7.21 -15.21 -3.27
CA CYS A 61 8.08 -14.39 -4.12
C CYS A 61 7.98 -14.86 -5.57
N LEU A 62 7.76 -13.95 -6.48
CA LEU A 62 7.70 -14.25 -7.92
C LEU A 62 8.66 -13.33 -8.67
N SER A 63 9.61 -13.93 -9.39
CA SER A 63 10.50 -13.21 -10.29
C SER A 63 9.78 -12.77 -11.56
N LEU A 64 10.36 -11.80 -12.29
CA LEU A 64 9.81 -11.36 -13.57
C LEU A 64 9.70 -12.52 -14.57
N SER A 65 10.77 -13.31 -14.70
CA SER A 65 10.77 -14.49 -15.59
C SER A 65 9.74 -15.54 -15.17
N GLY A 66 9.59 -15.80 -13.87
CA GLY A 66 8.57 -16.71 -13.36
C GLY A 66 7.14 -16.20 -13.62
N ARG A 67 6.93 -14.89 -13.50
CA ARG A 67 5.65 -14.26 -13.83
C ARG A 67 5.30 -14.42 -15.31
N GLU A 68 6.25 -14.14 -16.21
CA GLU A 68 6.06 -14.29 -17.64
C GLU A 68 5.81 -15.75 -18.05
N GLN A 69 6.56 -16.68 -17.47
CA GLN A 69 6.35 -18.10 -17.67
C GLN A 69 4.93 -18.52 -17.24
N LEU A 70 4.51 -18.18 -16.03
CA LEU A 70 3.16 -18.49 -15.55
C LEU A 70 2.06 -17.88 -16.42
N ALA A 71 2.25 -16.65 -16.89
CA ALA A 71 1.27 -15.99 -17.76
C ALA A 71 1.18 -16.66 -19.14
N SER A 72 2.33 -17.11 -19.70
CA SER A 72 2.36 -17.78 -21.00
C SER A 72 1.82 -19.20 -20.97
N GLU A 73 2.06 -19.94 -19.90
CA GLU A 73 1.62 -21.33 -19.75
C GLU A 73 0.18 -21.46 -19.29
N LEU A 74 -0.30 -20.50 -18.49
CA LEU A 74 -1.61 -20.56 -17.84
C LEU A 74 -2.42 -19.30 -18.11
N HIS A 75 -3.31 -19.34 -19.10
CA HIS A 75 -4.19 -18.22 -19.43
C HIS A 75 -4.96 -17.63 -18.23
N LYS A 76 -5.31 -18.47 -17.25
CA LYS A 76 -5.95 -18.00 -16.00
C LYS A 76 -5.02 -17.12 -15.16
N MET A 77 -3.71 -17.35 -15.20
CA MET A 77 -2.73 -16.54 -14.48
C MET A 77 -2.55 -15.17 -15.13
N GLU A 78 -2.51 -15.10 -16.46
CA GLU A 78 -2.49 -13.83 -17.18
C GLU A 78 -3.71 -12.97 -16.82
N HIS A 79 -4.91 -13.57 -16.87
CA HIS A 79 -6.14 -12.90 -16.45
C HIS A 79 -6.06 -12.43 -14.98
N PHE A 80 -5.60 -13.28 -14.07
CA PHE A 80 -5.46 -12.95 -12.65
C PHE A 80 -4.52 -11.77 -12.43
N PHE A 81 -3.32 -11.79 -13.02
CA PHE A 81 -2.36 -10.69 -12.91
C PHE A 81 -2.94 -9.38 -13.45
N ARG A 82 -3.56 -9.41 -14.61
CA ARG A 82 -4.19 -8.24 -15.21
C ARG A 82 -5.27 -7.64 -14.31
N MET A 83 -6.16 -8.47 -13.76
CA MET A 83 -7.22 -8.02 -12.85
C MET A 83 -6.64 -7.40 -11.56
N LYS A 84 -5.61 -8.01 -10.98
CA LYS A 84 -4.95 -7.49 -9.78
C LYS A 84 -4.25 -6.16 -10.04
N LEU A 85 -3.51 -6.04 -11.14
CA LEU A 85 -2.84 -4.78 -11.52
C LEU A 85 -3.86 -3.67 -11.81
N THR A 86 -4.93 -3.97 -12.53
CA THR A 86 -6.00 -2.99 -12.81
C THR A 86 -6.65 -2.50 -11.52
N SER A 87 -6.94 -3.40 -10.58
CA SER A 87 -7.49 -3.04 -9.27
C SER A 87 -6.52 -2.16 -8.47
N GLY A 88 -5.24 -2.52 -8.43
CA GLY A 88 -4.18 -1.74 -7.78
C GLY A 88 -4.03 -0.35 -8.39
N TYR A 89 -4.01 -0.24 -9.71
CA TYR A 89 -3.97 1.03 -10.43
C TYR A 89 -5.16 1.93 -10.08
N SER A 90 -6.38 1.38 -10.10
CA SER A 90 -7.59 2.11 -9.70
C SER A 90 -7.54 2.60 -8.26
N ALA A 91 -6.98 1.81 -7.34
CA ALA A 91 -6.78 2.21 -5.95
C ALA A 91 -5.77 3.36 -5.82
N GLN A 92 -4.67 3.32 -6.58
CA GLN A 92 -3.68 4.40 -6.62
C GLN A 92 -4.28 5.70 -7.21
N GLN A 93 -5.07 5.62 -8.27
CA GLN A 93 -5.76 6.79 -8.82
C GLN A 93 -6.67 7.46 -7.77
N ARG A 94 -7.51 6.67 -7.08
CA ARG A 94 -8.37 7.19 -5.99
C ARG A 94 -7.54 7.87 -4.91
N ARG A 95 -6.41 7.27 -4.51
CA ARG A 95 -5.52 7.86 -3.52
C ARG A 95 -4.93 9.19 -3.99
N ILE A 96 -4.45 9.29 -5.22
CA ILE A 96 -3.92 10.54 -5.78
C ILE A 96 -4.99 11.61 -5.76
N ILE A 97 -6.19 11.33 -6.24
CA ILE A 97 -7.32 12.27 -6.21
C ILE A 97 -7.62 12.71 -4.78
N SER A 98 -7.66 11.76 -3.83
CA SER A 98 -7.92 12.06 -2.43
C SER A 98 -6.85 13.00 -1.83
N LEU A 99 -5.57 12.77 -2.13
CA LEU A 99 -4.49 13.64 -1.67
C LEU A 99 -4.55 15.05 -2.27
N LEU A 100 -4.95 15.17 -3.54
CA LEU A 100 -4.99 16.44 -4.26
C LEU A 100 -6.23 17.29 -3.94
N SER A 101 -7.38 16.67 -3.69
CA SER A 101 -8.67 17.38 -3.64
C SER A 101 -9.39 17.29 -2.29
N ASN A 102 -9.07 16.31 -1.43
CA ASN A 102 -9.77 16.14 -0.17
C ASN A 102 -9.04 16.82 1.00
N ASN A 103 -9.82 17.40 1.93
CA ASN A 103 -9.28 17.88 3.19
C ASN A 103 -8.87 16.69 4.12
N PRO A 104 -8.07 16.95 5.18
CA PRO A 104 -7.60 15.90 6.10
C PRO A 104 -8.70 15.03 6.71
N LYS A 105 -9.84 15.61 7.04
CA LYS A 105 -10.97 14.89 7.64
C LYS A 105 -11.54 13.87 6.67
N LYS A 106 -11.81 14.28 5.43
CA LYS A 106 -12.34 13.39 4.39
C LYS A 106 -11.37 12.28 4.05
N ARG A 107 -10.06 12.57 3.95
CA ARG A 107 -9.02 11.53 3.76
C ARG A 107 -9.02 10.50 4.89
N TYR A 108 -9.18 10.95 6.12
CA TYR A 108 -9.28 10.07 7.29
C TYR A 108 -10.54 9.18 7.23
N GLU A 109 -11.70 9.74 6.92
CA GLU A 109 -12.96 9.01 6.80
C GLU A 109 -12.90 7.95 5.69
N GLU A 110 -12.33 8.30 4.52
CA GLU A 110 -12.10 7.36 3.43
C GLU A 110 -11.14 6.21 3.84
N PHE A 111 -10.05 6.54 4.52
CA PHE A 111 -9.10 5.54 5.01
C PHE A 111 -9.74 4.60 6.03
N ALA A 112 -10.48 5.12 6.99
CA ALA A 112 -11.17 4.33 8.01
C ALA A 112 -12.22 3.40 7.40
N SER A 113 -12.93 3.85 6.37
CA SER A 113 -13.90 3.04 5.63
C SER A 113 -13.25 1.93 4.80
N LEU A 114 -12.13 2.22 4.13
CA LEU A 114 -11.44 1.26 3.28
C LEU A 114 -10.64 0.22 4.07
N TYR A 115 -10.12 0.61 5.23
CA TYR A 115 -9.15 -0.18 6.00
C TYR A 115 -9.47 -0.25 7.49
N PRO A 116 -10.68 -0.69 7.90
CA PRO A 116 -11.07 -0.69 9.31
C PRO A 116 -10.13 -1.54 10.18
N ASN A 117 -9.64 -2.66 9.66
CA ASN A 117 -8.72 -3.54 10.38
C ASN A 117 -7.31 -2.95 10.53
N ILE A 118 -6.88 -2.11 9.60
CA ILE A 118 -5.58 -1.45 9.64
C ILE A 118 -5.53 -0.41 10.76
N MET A 119 -6.62 0.34 10.93
CA MET A 119 -6.73 1.39 11.94
C MET A 119 -6.38 0.93 13.36
N GLN A 120 -6.66 -0.35 13.67
CA GLN A 120 -6.40 -0.93 14.98
C GLN A 120 -5.01 -1.55 15.11
N LYS A 121 -4.39 -1.97 14.01
CA LYS A 121 -3.14 -2.73 13.99
C LYS A 121 -1.91 -1.88 13.72
N ILE A 122 -2.06 -0.74 13.05
CA ILE A 122 -0.94 0.08 12.62
C ILE A 122 -0.73 1.27 13.56
N PRO A 123 0.51 1.59 13.95
CA PRO A 123 0.82 2.77 14.73
C PRO A 123 0.31 4.05 14.07
N LYS A 124 -0.31 4.94 14.86
CA LYS A 124 -0.90 6.21 14.38
C LYS A 124 0.09 7.08 13.58
N LYS A 125 1.40 6.95 13.87
CA LYS A 125 2.46 7.62 13.11
C LYS A 125 2.33 7.31 11.62
N TYR A 126 2.24 6.04 11.25
CA TYR A 126 2.20 5.63 9.85
C TYR A 126 0.87 5.98 9.17
N ILE A 127 -0.23 5.99 9.93
CA ILE A 127 -1.52 6.47 9.43
C ILE A 127 -1.43 7.97 9.09
N ALA A 128 -0.83 8.77 9.98
CA ALA A 128 -0.62 10.21 9.72
C ALA A 128 0.23 10.45 8.46
N GLU A 129 1.33 9.72 8.33
CA GLU A 129 2.21 9.78 7.15
C GLU A 129 1.48 9.37 5.86
N TYR A 130 0.68 8.31 5.91
CA TYR A 130 -0.16 7.88 4.78
C TYR A 130 -1.20 8.94 4.40
N LEU A 131 -1.83 9.59 5.37
CA LEU A 131 -2.84 10.62 5.14
C LEU A 131 -2.22 11.98 4.75
N GLY A 132 -0.90 12.13 4.86
CA GLY A 132 -0.23 13.40 4.61
C GLY A 132 -0.60 14.48 5.63
N VAL A 133 -0.71 14.11 6.92
CA VAL A 133 -1.05 15.01 8.01
C VAL A 133 -0.06 14.88 9.17
N SER A 134 -0.04 15.87 10.08
CA SER A 134 0.72 15.75 11.33
C SER A 134 0.02 14.80 12.32
N ARG A 135 0.79 14.30 13.30
CA ARG A 135 0.23 13.45 14.37
C ARG A 135 -0.85 14.17 15.19
N GLU A 136 -0.65 15.47 15.43
CA GLU A 136 -1.60 16.32 16.17
C GLU A 136 -2.90 16.46 15.40
N THR A 137 -2.82 16.65 14.08
CA THR A 137 -4.01 16.69 13.21
C THR A 137 -4.74 15.36 13.24
N LEU A 138 -4.02 14.24 13.11
CA LEU A 138 -4.62 12.91 13.19
C LEU A 138 -5.29 12.68 14.55
N SER A 139 -4.64 13.05 15.66
CA SER A 139 -5.20 12.91 17.02
C SER A 139 -6.53 13.66 17.16
N ARG A 140 -6.62 14.90 16.64
CA ARG A 140 -7.87 15.68 16.64
C ARG A 140 -8.97 15.01 15.82
N LEU A 141 -8.64 14.42 14.67
CA LEU A 141 -9.60 13.68 13.85
C LEU A 141 -10.15 12.46 14.58
N TYR A 142 -9.30 11.70 15.26
CA TYR A 142 -9.71 10.57 16.10
C TYR A 142 -10.71 10.99 17.19
N SER A 143 -10.39 12.02 17.96
CA SER A 143 -11.23 12.48 19.06
C SER A 143 -12.61 12.97 18.59
N SER A 144 -12.67 13.60 17.43
CA SER A 144 -13.93 14.09 16.85
C SER A 144 -14.86 12.99 16.32
N THR A 145 -14.32 11.80 16.06
CA THR A 145 -15.09 10.65 15.55
C THR A 145 -15.63 9.79 16.70
N THR A 146 -14.88 9.67 17.79
CA THR A 146 -15.25 8.88 18.98
C THR A 146 -16.32 9.58 19.86
N SER A 147 -16.54 10.90 19.67
CA SER A 147 -17.52 11.69 20.43
C SER A 147 -18.93 11.72 19.79
N ARG A 148 -19.20 10.87 18.79
CA ARG A 148 -20.48 10.82 18.07
C ARG A 148 -21.27 9.53 18.26
N ASP A 149 -20.77 8.63 19.12
CA ASP A 149 -21.49 7.46 19.68
C ASP A 149 -21.89 7.78 21.15
#